data_aa4baf48151e3b97283266919307972e
#
_entry.id   aa4baf48151e3b97283266919307972e
#
_cell.length_a   1.000
_cell.length_b   1.000
_cell.length_c   1.000
_cell.angle_alpha   90.00
_cell.angle_beta   90.00
_cell.angle_gamma   90.00
#
_symmetry.space_group_name_H-M   'P 1'
#
loop_
_entity.id
_entity.type
_entity.pdbx_description
1 polymer ?
#
loop_
_entity_poly.entity_id
_entity_poly.type
_entity_poly.pdbx_seq_one_letter_code
_entity_poly.pdbx_strand_id
1 'polypeptide(L)'
;VAGGVGLASIELAKIAGAKTIFGTCSPEKHDFVREKGVLPVNKENFLAEIMEWTDDKGVELVLDPIGGEHLMQSYRCLGPGGRVCSFGISDMAPGKSKSQWKRFKSWMSFPKFDPLKMMTSNRGVFGIHLGRWKNWDRLDKARQDLMGWIDEGKISPHVDKVFPSDQVSDSHHYIQDRQNIGKVLLDFD
;
A
#
# COMPACT_ATOMS: atom_id res chain seq x y z
N VAL A 1 -1.73 -2.38 5.62
CA VAL A 1 -1.03 -3.53 4.99
C VAL A 1 -1.93 -4.77 4.87
N ALA A 2 -2.94 -4.95 5.72
CA ALA A 2 -3.80 -6.14 5.76
C ALA A 2 -4.80 -6.29 4.58
N GLY A 3 -4.94 -5.29 3.71
CA GLY A 3 -5.79 -5.42 2.52
C GLY A 3 -5.09 -6.17 1.37
N GLY A 4 -5.85 -6.51 0.32
CA GLY A 4 -5.37 -7.37 -0.78
C GLY A 4 -4.11 -6.88 -1.50
N VAL A 5 -3.90 -5.55 -1.66
CA VAL A 5 -2.66 -5.01 -2.24
C VAL A 5 -1.52 -5.10 -1.23
N GLY A 6 -1.80 -4.81 0.05
CA GLY A 6 -0.80 -4.88 1.11
C GLY A 6 -0.25 -6.29 1.30
N LEU A 7 -1.11 -7.31 1.35
CA LEU A 7 -0.66 -8.70 1.48
C LEU A 7 0.18 -9.15 0.27
N ALA A 8 -0.23 -8.81 -0.94
CA ALA A 8 0.58 -9.07 -2.14
C ALA A 8 1.96 -8.36 -2.07
N SER A 9 1.98 -7.13 -1.55
CA SER A 9 3.24 -6.38 -1.38
C SER A 9 4.18 -7.04 -0.37
N ILE A 10 3.66 -7.68 0.68
CA ILE A 10 4.47 -8.45 1.64
C ILE A 10 5.18 -9.62 0.95
N GLU A 11 4.44 -10.40 0.16
CA GLU A 11 4.99 -11.55 -0.55
C GLU A 11 6.05 -11.13 -1.56
N LEU A 12 5.79 -10.07 -2.33
CA LEU A 12 6.75 -9.51 -3.28
C LEU A 12 8.00 -8.95 -2.58
N ALA A 13 7.83 -8.28 -1.43
CA ALA A 13 8.96 -7.79 -0.65
C ALA A 13 9.85 -8.93 -0.15
N LYS A 14 9.26 -10.05 0.27
CA LYS A 14 10.02 -11.26 0.67
C LYS A 14 10.78 -11.87 -0.51
N ILE A 15 10.15 -11.99 -1.68
CA ILE A 15 10.80 -12.46 -2.89
C ILE A 15 11.96 -11.54 -3.28
N ALA A 16 11.81 -10.22 -3.10
CA ALA A 16 12.86 -9.24 -3.32
C ALA A 16 13.96 -9.23 -2.25
N GLY A 17 13.85 -10.06 -1.20
CA GLY A 17 14.86 -10.17 -0.14
C GLY A 17 14.77 -9.08 0.94
N ALA A 18 13.63 -8.45 1.13
CA ALA A 18 13.43 -7.49 2.22
C ALA A 18 13.66 -8.17 3.57
N LYS A 19 14.54 -7.58 4.39
CA LYS A 19 14.90 -8.11 5.72
C LYS A 19 13.86 -7.75 6.77
N THR A 20 13.33 -6.54 6.69
CA THR A 20 12.33 -6.02 7.63
C THR A 20 11.20 -5.38 6.84
N ILE A 21 9.97 -5.70 7.19
CA ILE A 21 8.78 -5.17 6.56
C ILE A 21 7.91 -4.53 7.64
N PHE A 22 7.68 -3.24 7.53
CA PHE A 22 6.71 -2.52 8.37
C PHE A 22 5.39 -2.39 7.63
N GLY A 23 4.29 -2.37 8.38
CA GLY A 23 2.99 -2.20 7.74
C GLY A 23 1.95 -1.56 8.63
N THR A 24 1.28 -0.53 8.11
CA THR A 24 0.18 0.12 8.83
C THR A 24 -1.10 -0.70 8.69
N CYS A 25 -1.72 -1.04 9.81
CA CYS A 25 -3.05 -1.63 9.87
C CYS A 25 -3.73 -1.26 11.19
N SER A 26 -5.00 -1.60 11.31
CA SER A 26 -5.73 -1.44 12.57
C SER A 26 -5.31 -2.49 13.61
N PRO A 27 -5.40 -2.18 14.92
CA PRO A 27 -4.88 -3.05 15.99
C PRO A 27 -5.42 -4.48 15.94
N GLU A 28 -6.69 -4.66 15.59
CA GLU A 28 -7.32 -5.98 15.50
C GLU A 28 -6.73 -6.90 14.41
N LYS A 29 -5.93 -6.33 13.50
CA LYS A 29 -5.24 -7.06 12.41
C LYS A 29 -3.74 -7.27 12.68
N HIS A 30 -3.23 -6.79 13.82
CA HIS A 30 -1.80 -6.85 14.13
C HIS A 30 -1.28 -8.28 14.20
N ASP A 31 -2.00 -9.20 14.86
CA ASP A 31 -1.54 -10.58 15.01
C ASP A 31 -1.47 -11.29 13.66
N PHE A 32 -2.50 -11.11 12.81
CA PHE A 32 -2.48 -11.65 11.45
C PHE A 32 -1.28 -11.17 10.62
N VAL A 33 -0.94 -9.88 10.68
CA VAL A 33 0.21 -9.38 9.89
C VAL A 33 1.55 -9.78 10.50
N ARG A 34 1.63 -9.96 11.83
CA ARG A 34 2.82 -10.54 12.50
C ARG A 34 3.09 -11.96 12.03
N GLU A 35 2.06 -12.80 11.92
CA GLU A 35 2.18 -14.16 11.35
C GLU A 35 2.71 -14.14 9.91
N LYS A 36 2.44 -13.08 9.18
CA LYS A 36 3.02 -12.86 7.84
C LYS A 36 4.44 -12.27 7.87
N GLY A 37 5.07 -12.15 9.05
CA GLY A 37 6.43 -11.63 9.22
C GLY A 37 6.54 -10.11 9.03
N VAL A 38 5.48 -9.38 9.32
CA VAL A 38 5.43 -7.91 9.24
C VAL A 38 5.42 -7.33 10.65
N LEU A 39 6.15 -6.26 10.87
CA LEU A 39 6.06 -5.44 12.06
C LEU A 39 4.91 -4.44 11.89
N PRO A 40 3.77 -4.65 12.58
CA PRO A 40 2.66 -3.73 12.49
C PRO A 40 3.01 -2.42 13.19
N VAL A 41 2.68 -1.30 12.55
CA VAL A 41 2.84 0.04 13.10
C VAL A 41 1.50 0.77 13.08
N ASN A 42 1.32 1.68 14.02
CA ASN A 42 0.09 2.45 14.13
C ASN A 42 -0.02 3.44 12.96
N LYS A 43 -1.14 3.44 12.29
CA LYS A 43 -1.39 4.31 11.13
C LYS A 43 -1.20 5.81 11.45
N GLU A 44 -1.50 6.23 12.66
CA GLU A 44 -1.47 7.65 13.05
C GLU A 44 -0.07 8.11 13.47
N ASN A 45 0.80 7.17 13.86
CA ASN A 45 2.12 7.44 14.40
C ASN A 45 3.27 6.66 13.73
N PHE A 46 3.00 6.06 12.55
CA PHE A 46 3.95 5.15 11.88
C PHE A 46 5.32 5.78 11.60
N LEU A 47 5.38 7.07 11.34
CA LEU A 47 6.64 7.76 11.12
C LEU A 47 7.54 7.67 12.35
N ALA A 48 7.03 8.01 13.54
CA ALA A 48 7.81 7.96 14.76
C ALA A 48 8.23 6.52 15.10
N GLU A 49 7.27 5.57 15.00
CA GLU A 49 7.55 4.16 15.28
C GLU A 49 8.62 3.58 14.32
N ILE A 50 8.55 3.85 13.02
CA ILE A 50 9.54 3.37 12.05
C ILE A 50 10.91 4.00 12.31
N MET A 51 10.98 5.30 12.60
CA MET A 51 12.25 5.96 12.91
C MET A 51 12.88 5.38 14.18
N GLU A 52 12.10 5.15 15.23
CA GLU A 52 12.55 4.48 16.44
C GLU A 52 13.08 3.06 16.15
N TRP A 53 12.31 2.22 15.43
CA TRP A 53 12.72 0.87 15.05
C TRP A 53 13.98 0.80 14.18
N THR A 54 14.28 1.86 13.46
CA THR A 54 15.42 1.93 12.53
C THR A 54 16.60 2.75 13.07
N ASP A 55 16.58 3.16 14.34
CA ASP A 55 17.56 4.06 14.92
C ASP A 55 17.78 5.31 14.03
N ASP A 56 16.70 5.95 13.62
CA ASP A 56 16.65 7.11 12.72
C ASP A 56 17.25 6.89 11.31
N LYS A 57 17.56 5.64 10.95
CA LYS A 57 18.12 5.33 9.62
C LYS A 57 17.06 5.35 8.51
N GLY A 58 15.80 5.11 8.88
CA GLY A 58 14.68 5.03 7.95
C GLY A 58 14.68 3.76 7.09
N VAL A 59 13.78 3.73 6.10
CA VAL A 59 13.56 2.58 5.22
C VAL A 59 13.98 2.87 3.78
N GLU A 60 14.24 1.83 3.02
CA GLU A 60 14.69 1.94 1.60
C GLU A 60 13.52 2.11 0.63
N LEU A 61 12.35 1.54 0.95
CA LEU A 61 11.18 1.60 0.07
C LEU A 61 9.90 1.78 0.89
N VAL A 62 9.07 2.72 0.44
CA VAL A 62 7.69 2.85 0.93
C VAL A 62 6.73 2.72 -0.25
N LEU A 63 5.67 1.92 -0.07
CA LEU A 63 4.56 1.80 -1.01
C LEU A 63 3.36 2.58 -0.45
N ASP A 64 2.98 3.68 -1.10
CA ASP A 64 1.92 4.57 -0.63
C ASP A 64 0.70 4.58 -1.57
N PRO A 65 -0.41 3.95 -1.15
CA PRO A 65 -1.69 3.98 -1.87
C PRO A 65 -2.60 5.13 -1.43
N ILE A 66 -2.18 5.94 -0.44
CA ILE A 66 -3.05 6.88 0.28
C ILE A 66 -2.95 8.28 -0.32
N GLY A 67 -1.74 8.78 -0.52
CA GLY A 67 -1.50 10.12 -1.02
C GLY A 67 -1.65 11.21 0.06
N GLY A 68 -1.82 12.47 -0.38
CA GLY A 68 -2.04 13.60 0.52
C GLY A 68 -0.93 13.78 1.55
N GLU A 69 -1.30 14.14 2.78
CA GLU A 69 -0.36 14.33 3.89
C GLU A 69 0.36 13.03 4.28
N HIS A 70 -0.31 11.88 4.12
CA HIS A 70 0.28 10.58 4.38
C HIS A 70 1.52 10.34 3.50
N LEU A 71 1.49 10.75 2.23
CA LEU A 71 2.63 10.63 1.32
C LEU A 71 3.84 11.43 1.81
N MET A 72 3.63 12.58 2.44
CA MET A 72 4.74 13.35 3.03
C MET A 72 5.34 12.63 4.24
N GLN A 73 4.53 12.01 5.08
CA GLN A 73 5.03 11.20 6.20
C GLN A 73 5.77 9.97 5.68
N SER A 74 5.22 9.29 4.65
CA SER A 74 5.88 8.20 3.94
C SER A 74 7.25 8.60 3.37
N TYR A 75 7.36 9.79 2.80
CA TYR A 75 8.64 10.32 2.33
C TYR A 75 9.63 10.59 3.47
N ARG A 76 9.15 11.03 4.63
CA ARG A 76 9.99 11.27 5.82
C ARG A 76 10.53 9.98 6.44
N CYS A 77 9.82 8.85 6.27
CA CYS A 77 10.31 7.54 6.74
C CYS A 77 11.53 7.03 5.97
N LEU A 78 11.85 7.62 4.80
CA LEU A 78 12.94 7.14 3.97
C LEU A 78 14.30 7.46 4.57
N GLY A 79 15.21 6.49 4.50
CA GLY A 79 16.63 6.71 4.67
C GLY A 79 17.31 7.26 3.39
N PRO A 80 18.60 7.59 3.43
CA PRO A 80 19.37 7.98 2.25
C PRO A 80 19.39 6.86 1.20
N GLY A 81 19.13 7.19 -0.07
CA GLY A 81 18.94 6.23 -1.17
C GLY A 81 17.53 5.65 -1.26
N GLY A 82 16.69 5.91 -0.27
CA GLY A 82 15.31 5.42 -0.20
C GLY A 82 14.37 6.13 -1.17
N ARG A 83 13.28 5.44 -1.51
CA ARG A 83 12.24 5.97 -2.40
C ARG A 83 10.84 5.62 -1.94
N VAL A 84 9.90 6.53 -2.13
CA VAL A 84 8.47 6.25 -1.98
C VAL A 84 7.82 6.07 -3.34
N CYS A 85 7.08 4.99 -3.50
CA CYS A 85 6.24 4.73 -4.66
C CYS A 85 4.79 5.10 -4.33
N SER A 86 4.31 6.20 -4.92
CA SER A 86 2.91 6.62 -4.82
C SER A 86 2.11 6.01 -5.98
N PHE A 87 1.13 5.16 -5.67
CA PHE A 87 0.33 4.47 -6.69
C PHE A 87 -1.18 4.57 -6.43
N GLY A 88 -1.58 5.38 -5.47
CA GLY A 88 -2.98 5.61 -5.14
C GLY A 88 -3.22 6.97 -4.51
N ILE A 89 -4.50 7.32 -4.44
CA ILE A 89 -5.00 8.56 -3.85
C ILE A 89 -6.25 8.26 -3.00
N SER A 90 -6.20 7.19 -2.21
CA SER A 90 -7.37 6.73 -1.44
C SER A 90 -7.86 7.75 -0.41
N ASP A 91 -7.00 8.70 0.00
CA ASP A 91 -7.41 9.83 0.83
C ASP A 91 -8.42 10.77 0.13
N MET A 92 -8.36 10.82 -1.21
CA MET A 92 -9.30 11.57 -2.03
C MET A 92 -10.56 10.77 -2.42
N ALA A 93 -10.59 9.46 -2.12
CA ALA A 93 -11.77 8.65 -2.42
C ALA A 93 -12.96 9.15 -1.59
N PRO A 94 -14.14 9.34 -2.21
CA PRO A 94 -15.31 9.78 -1.49
C PRO A 94 -15.71 8.69 -0.48
N GLY A 95 -15.47 8.96 0.81
CA GLY A 95 -16.07 8.19 1.89
C GLY A 95 -17.58 8.45 1.95
N LYS A 96 -18.23 8.08 3.05
CA LYS A 96 -19.69 8.32 3.28
C LYS A 96 -20.12 9.80 3.11
N SER A 97 -19.16 10.75 3.11
CA SER A 97 -19.42 12.19 2.88
C SER A 97 -18.97 12.62 1.47
N LYS A 98 -19.94 12.95 0.61
CA LYS A 98 -19.73 13.47 -0.76
C LYS A 98 -19.29 14.95 -0.80
N SER A 99 -18.64 15.49 0.21
CA SER A 99 -18.27 16.91 0.27
C SER A 99 -17.19 17.24 -0.78
N GLN A 100 -17.59 18.01 -1.81
CA GLN A 100 -16.67 18.54 -2.83
C GLN A 100 -15.59 19.45 -2.20
N TRP A 101 -15.92 20.13 -1.09
CA TRP A 101 -15.00 20.97 -0.35
C TRP A 101 -13.86 20.16 0.32
N LYS A 102 -14.16 18.97 0.84
CA LYS A 102 -13.13 18.05 1.35
C LYS A 102 -12.19 17.61 0.23
N ARG A 103 -12.71 17.28 -0.94
CA ARG A 103 -11.90 16.86 -2.11
C ARG A 103 -10.97 17.98 -2.57
N PHE A 104 -11.46 19.22 -2.64
CA PHE A 104 -10.65 20.39 -2.99
C PHE A 104 -9.55 20.65 -1.96
N LYS A 105 -9.87 20.57 -0.67
CA LYS A 105 -8.88 20.71 0.41
C LYS A 105 -7.82 19.60 0.35
N SER A 106 -8.22 18.36 0.11
CA SER A 106 -7.31 17.21 -0.08
C SER A 106 -6.41 17.40 -1.29
N TRP A 107 -6.94 17.93 -2.39
CA TRP A 107 -6.13 18.24 -3.58
C TRP A 107 -5.10 19.35 -3.31
N MET A 108 -5.47 20.39 -2.57
CA MET A 108 -4.54 21.45 -2.18
C MET A 108 -3.48 20.98 -1.16
N SER A 109 -3.76 19.93 -0.39
CA SER A 109 -2.82 19.34 0.59
C SER A 109 -1.83 18.35 -0.02
N PHE A 110 -1.89 18.10 -1.34
CA PHE A 110 -0.92 17.24 -2.00
C PHE A 110 0.50 17.81 -1.86
N PRO A 111 1.44 17.01 -1.36
CA PRO A 111 2.79 17.50 -1.13
C PRO A 111 3.47 17.90 -2.42
N LYS A 112 4.18 19.03 -2.39
CA LYS A 112 5.09 19.42 -3.45
C LYS A 112 6.50 19.01 -3.04
N PHE A 113 7.17 18.29 -3.93
CA PHE A 113 8.53 17.83 -3.72
C PHE A 113 9.51 18.82 -4.39
N ASP A 114 10.44 19.32 -3.60
CA ASP A 114 11.50 20.22 -4.05
C ASP A 114 12.70 19.39 -4.46
N PRO A 115 13.13 19.46 -5.75
CA PRO A 115 14.27 18.68 -6.24
C PRO A 115 15.56 18.93 -5.47
N LEU A 116 15.82 20.17 -5.03
CA LEU A 116 17.02 20.49 -4.27
C LEU A 116 17.03 19.79 -2.90
N LYS A 117 15.88 19.79 -2.21
CA LYS A 117 15.73 19.07 -0.95
C LYS A 117 15.81 17.56 -1.14
N MET A 118 15.32 17.03 -2.26
CA MET A 118 15.45 15.62 -2.60
C MET A 118 16.91 15.24 -2.83
N MET A 119 17.66 16.05 -3.57
CA MET A 119 19.09 15.85 -3.81
C MET A 119 19.88 15.88 -2.49
N THR A 120 19.66 16.86 -1.64
CA THR A 120 20.41 17.01 -0.38
C THR A 120 20.08 15.92 0.64
N SER A 121 18.87 15.36 0.60
CA SER A 121 18.47 14.24 1.45
C SER A 121 18.71 12.86 0.83
N ASN A 122 19.09 12.77 -0.44
CA ASN A 122 19.25 11.53 -1.21
C ASN A 122 17.98 10.66 -1.17
N ARG A 123 16.80 11.27 -1.29
CA ARG A 123 15.50 10.56 -1.25
C ARG A 123 14.73 10.78 -2.53
N GLY A 124 13.97 9.75 -2.96
CA GLY A 124 13.22 9.78 -4.20
C GLY A 124 11.71 9.61 -4.03
N VAL A 125 10.95 10.19 -4.98
CA VAL A 125 9.51 9.96 -5.13
C VAL A 125 9.26 9.42 -6.51
N PHE A 126 8.50 8.34 -6.60
CA PHE A 126 8.13 7.69 -7.85
C PHE A 126 6.60 7.50 -7.91
N GLY A 127 5.98 7.94 -8.99
CA GLY A 127 4.53 7.77 -9.21
C GLY A 127 4.24 6.67 -10.21
N ILE A 128 3.25 5.80 -9.90
CA ILE A 128 2.75 4.78 -10.81
C ILE A 128 1.24 4.91 -10.98
N HIS A 129 0.81 4.90 -12.23
CA HIS A 129 -0.60 4.75 -12.58
C HIS A 129 -0.76 3.64 -13.63
N LEU A 130 -1.10 2.45 -13.20
CA LEU A 130 -1.14 1.26 -14.05
C LEU A 130 -2.07 1.43 -15.27
N GLY A 131 -3.24 2.05 -15.10
CA GLY A 131 -4.18 2.30 -16.20
C GLY A 131 -3.69 3.28 -17.28
N ARG A 132 -2.56 3.97 -17.04
CA ARG A 132 -1.89 4.84 -18.03
C ARG A 132 -0.54 4.30 -18.49
N TRP A 133 -0.20 3.08 -18.09
CA TRP A 133 1.04 2.43 -18.48
C TRP A 133 0.97 1.96 -19.93
N LYS A 134 1.90 2.39 -20.75
CA LYS A 134 1.92 2.10 -22.20
C LYS A 134 2.94 1.03 -22.61
N ASN A 135 3.80 0.58 -21.71
CA ASN A 135 4.77 -0.45 -22.01
C ASN A 135 4.16 -1.83 -21.71
N TRP A 136 3.46 -2.38 -22.69
CA TRP A 136 2.73 -3.65 -22.59
C TRP A 136 3.65 -4.84 -22.41
N ASP A 137 4.81 -4.87 -23.09
CA ASP A 137 5.78 -5.96 -22.98
C ASP A 137 6.28 -6.12 -21.53
N ARG A 138 6.52 -4.99 -20.86
CA ARG A 138 6.93 -5.01 -19.45
C ARG A 138 5.81 -5.48 -18.52
N LEU A 139 4.57 -5.16 -18.82
CA LEU A 139 3.42 -5.66 -18.06
C LEU A 139 3.21 -7.15 -18.28
N ASP A 140 3.35 -7.63 -19.51
CA ASP A 140 3.26 -9.06 -19.83
C ASP A 140 4.36 -9.85 -19.13
N LYS A 141 5.59 -9.35 -19.15
CA LYS A 141 6.67 -9.97 -18.39
C LYS A 141 6.35 -10.03 -16.89
N ALA A 142 5.90 -8.92 -16.30
CA ALA A 142 5.52 -8.89 -14.89
C ALA A 142 4.38 -9.87 -14.58
N ARG A 143 3.41 -10.01 -15.47
CA ARG A 143 2.33 -11.00 -15.34
C ARG A 143 2.89 -12.44 -15.38
N GLN A 144 3.79 -12.73 -16.30
CA GLN A 144 4.43 -14.05 -16.39
C GLN A 144 5.24 -14.38 -15.13
N ASP A 145 6.02 -13.42 -14.65
CA ASP A 145 6.80 -13.59 -13.41
C ASP A 145 5.87 -13.86 -12.20
N LEU A 146 4.75 -13.12 -12.07
CA LEU A 146 3.76 -13.35 -11.03
C LEU A 146 3.11 -14.74 -11.12
N MET A 147 2.71 -15.17 -12.31
CA MET A 147 2.12 -16.50 -12.51
C MET A 147 3.13 -17.59 -12.16
N GLY A 148 4.39 -17.47 -12.60
CA GLY A 148 5.44 -18.39 -12.22
C GLY A 148 5.64 -18.48 -10.70
N TRP A 149 5.62 -17.38 -10.00
CA TRP A 149 5.73 -17.38 -8.52
C TRP A 149 4.52 -17.98 -7.81
N ILE A 150 3.32 -17.86 -8.40
CA ILE A 150 2.13 -18.57 -7.91
C ILE A 150 2.28 -20.07 -8.10
N ASP A 151 2.69 -20.52 -9.29
CA ASP A 151 2.89 -21.94 -9.63
C ASP A 151 3.99 -22.58 -8.74
N GLU A 152 5.02 -21.80 -8.39
CA GLU A 152 6.09 -22.19 -7.46
C GLU A 152 5.67 -22.15 -5.99
N GLY A 153 4.46 -21.68 -5.67
CA GLY A 153 3.97 -21.50 -4.31
C GLY A 153 4.62 -20.35 -3.51
N LYS A 154 5.36 -19.47 -4.19
CA LYS A 154 6.00 -18.29 -3.57
C LYS A 154 5.01 -17.17 -3.26
N ILE A 155 3.91 -17.12 -4.02
CA ILE A 155 2.79 -16.18 -3.84
C ILE A 155 1.52 -16.99 -3.64
N SER A 156 0.79 -16.68 -2.56
CA SER A 156 -0.49 -17.28 -2.24
C SER A 156 -1.51 -16.21 -1.86
N PRO A 157 -2.28 -15.70 -2.83
CA PRO A 157 -3.25 -14.63 -2.57
C PRO A 157 -4.27 -15.04 -1.50
N HIS A 158 -4.31 -14.30 -0.41
CA HIS A 158 -5.25 -14.55 0.67
C HIS A 158 -6.65 -14.05 0.29
N VAL A 159 -7.60 -14.97 0.25
CA VAL A 159 -9.02 -14.69 0.08
C VAL A 159 -9.69 -14.71 1.45
N ASP A 160 -10.27 -13.58 1.84
CA ASP A 160 -10.93 -13.41 3.13
C ASP A 160 -12.37 -13.93 3.08
N LYS A 161 -13.11 -13.46 2.09
CA LYS A 161 -14.53 -13.80 1.94
C LYS A 161 -14.97 -13.86 0.49
N VAL A 162 -15.84 -14.81 0.19
CA VAL A 162 -16.53 -14.92 -1.09
C VAL A 162 -18.02 -14.58 -0.84
N PHE A 163 -18.57 -13.69 -1.64
CA PHE A 163 -19.98 -13.31 -1.60
C PHE A 163 -20.67 -13.83 -2.86
N PRO A 164 -21.93 -14.28 -2.78
CA PRO A 164 -22.76 -14.52 -3.96
C PRO A 164 -22.87 -13.24 -4.80
N SER A 165 -23.00 -13.39 -6.12
CA SER A 165 -23.07 -12.24 -7.04
C SER A 165 -24.25 -11.30 -6.80
N ASP A 166 -25.37 -11.80 -6.26
CA ASP A 166 -26.52 -11.01 -5.87
C ASP A 166 -26.28 -10.16 -4.61
N GLN A 167 -25.22 -10.45 -3.83
CA GLN A 167 -24.79 -9.69 -2.65
C GLN A 167 -23.63 -8.73 -2.94
N VAL A 168 -23.47 -8.27 -4.18
CA VAL A 168 -22.40 -7.33 -4.57
C VAL A 168 -22.38 -6.07 -3.70
N SER A 169 -23.54 -5.54 -3.30
CA SER A 169 -23.65 -4.38 -2.42
C SER A 169 -22.98 -4.63 -1.06
N ASP A 170 -23.23 -5.78 -0.46
CA ASP A 170 -22.67 -6.15 0.85
C ASP A 170 -21.17 -6.35 0.77
N SER A 171 -20.66 -6.93 -0.33
CA SER A 171 -19.24 -7.07 -0.57
C SER A 171 -18.53 -5.71 -0.65
N HIS A 172 -19.16 -4.72 -1.30
CA HIS A 172 -18.64 -3.36 -1.34
C HIS A 172 -18.63 -2.68 0.03
N HIS A 173 -19.71 -2.83 0.82
CA HIS A 173 -19.77 -2.31 2.18
C HIS A 173 -18.67 -2.94 3.06
N TYR A 174 -18.49 -4.26 2.96
CA TYR A 174 -17.49 -5.00 3.70
C TYR A 174 -16.05 -4.45 3.45
N ILE A 175 -15.74 -4.13 2.18
CA ILE A 175 -14.46 -3.51 1.82
C ILE A 175 -14.38 -2.05 2.27
N GLN A 176 -15.45 -1.26 2.08
CA GLN A 176 -15.48 0.16 2.44
C GLN A 176 -15.35 0.38 3.95
N ASP A 177 -15.93 -0.52 4.74
CA ASP A 177 -15.84 -0.50 6.19
C ASP A 177 -14.53 -1.12 6.71
N ARG A 178 -13.61 -1.51 5.78
CA ARG A 178 -12.27 -2.05 6.06
C ARG A 178 -12.27 -3.31 6.92
N GLN A 179 -13.34 -4.10 6.85
CA GLN A 179 -13.48 -5.33 7.61
C GLN A 179 -12.57 -6.43 7.07
N ASN A 180 -12.33 -6.41 5.76
CA ASN A 180 -11.59 -7.46 5.06
C ASN A 180 -10.11 -7.55 5.45
N ILE A 181 -9.61 -8.80 5.41
CA ILE A 181 -8.18 -9.14 5.41
C ILE A 181 -7.87 -9.83 4.08
N GLY A 182 -7.19 -9.16 3.16
CA GLY A 182 -6.91 -9.71 1.83
C GLY A 182 -7.99 -9.41 0.80
N LYS A 183 -8.29 -10.38 -0.06
CA LYS A 183 -9.20 -10.25 -1.19
C LYS A 183 -10.63 -10.63 -0.80
N VAL A 184 -11.59 -9.91 -1.40
CA VAL A 184 -13.01 -10.26 -1.37
C VAL A 184 -13.41 -10.63 -2.79
N LEU A 185 -14.05 -11.76 -2.95
CA LEU A 185 -14.47 -12.29 -4.25
C LEU A 185 -16.00 -12.31 -4.37
N LEU A 186 -16.48 -12.33 -5.60
CA LEU A 186 -17.86 -12.61 -5.95
C LEU A 186 -17.92 -13.96 -6.66
N ASP A 187 -18.90 -14.78 -6.27
CA ASP A 187 -19.22 -16.03 -6.89
C ASP A 187 -20.40 -15.82 -7.85
N PHE A 188 -20.28 -16.31 -9.06
CA PHE A 188 -21.29 -16.16 -10.13
C PHE A 188 -21.95 -17.48 -10.52
N ASP A 189 -21.74 -18.54 -9.75
CA ASP A 189 -22.37 -19.84 -9.99
C ASP A 189 -23.81 -19.92 -9.45
#